data_f0367221ce3f409df2edb367df4b2dd4
#
_entry.id   f0367221ce3f409df2edb367df4b2dd4
#
_cell.length_a   1.000
_cell.length_b   1.000
_cell.length_c   1.000
_cell.angle_alpha   90.00
_cell.angle_beta   90.00
_cell.angle_gamma   90.00
#
_symmetry.space_group_name_H-M   'P 1'
#
loop_
_entity.id
_entity.type
_entity.pdbx_description
1 polymer ?
#
loop_
_entity_poly.entity_id
_entity_poly.type
_entity_poly.pdbx_seq_one_letter_code
_entity_poly.pdbx_strand_id
1 'polypeptide(L)'
;LWFFHPLAFIRHFRKCGWLSKDEFKQIYPDRRYRRNQQPSPDQLRSTYLGPLNIAVRKFGLTSPARLAHFLGQGAVESAWLASMQETSMRGHLESDGFHGTVTNPASEVPESTLGHWYGQIPTEDDPWFRSVKFNSHGVRVTGSYDWRNGNCDREDSQKFRGRGFKQLTGRSNYADYWTFKGWILSATFTASWWTDSAYIAHNRSGMTKTPAPIDAPQRVALPENSLDSGGFYLRFEKPKVTRHIDMDSPQPATSDLDKQKERQISRDVTYAINGGDIDWDRRLDFTRSAKEIIS
;
A
#
# COMPACT_ATOMS: atom_id res chain seq x y z
N LEU A 1 -14.48 24.80 -17.47
CA LEU A 1 -15.01 23.88 -18.49
C LEU A 1 -16.53 24.03 -18.56
N TRP A 2 -17.05 24.35 -19.75
CA TRP A 2 -18.49 24.42 -19.99
C TRP A 2 -18.94 23.17 -20.72
N PHE A 3 -19.92 22.47 -20.21
CA PHE A 3 -20.53 21.31 -20.84
C PHE A 3 -21.97 21.64 -21.21
N PHE A 4 -22.27 21.65 -22.50
CA PHE A 4 -23.64 21.92 -23.00
C PHE A 4 -24.57 20.70 -22.92
N HIS A 5 -24.03 19.51 -22.60
CA HIS A 5 -24.79 18.27 -22.49
C HIS A 5 -24.32 17.40 -21.36
N PRO A 6 -25.22 16.86 -20.51
CA PRO A 6 -24.85 16.00 -19.37
C PRO A 6 -23.96 14.81 -19.74
N LEU A 7 -24.19 14.18 -20.90
CA LEU A 7 -23.35 13.07 -21.37
C LEU A 7 -21.91 13.51 -21.71
N ALA A 8 -21.71 14.73 -22.21
CA ALA A 8 -20.37 15.25 -22.46
C ALA A 8 -19.60 15.47 -21.15
N PHE A 9 -20.29 15.95 -20.11
CA PHE A 9 -19.77 16.07 -18.75
C PHE A 9 -19.36 14.71 -18.20
N ILE A 10 -20.26 13.72 -18.22
CA ILE A 10 -19.99 12.35 -17.76
C ILE A 10 -18.82 11.73 -18.52
N ARG A 11 -18.79 11.84 -19.84
CA ARG A 11 -17.68 11.31 -20.68
C ARG A 11 -16.35 11.97 -20.36
N HIS A 12 -16.35 13.27 -20.08
CA HIS A 12 -15.12 13.98 -19.68
C HIS A 12 -14.55 13.43 -18.37
N PHE A 13 -15.40 13.28 -17.35
CA PHE A 13 -14.96 12.75 -16.05
C PHE A 13 -14.53 11.28 -16.14
N ARG A 14 -15.18 10.46 -16.96
CA ARG A 14 -14.72 9.09 -17.23
C ARG A 14 -13.33 9.05 -17.86
N LYS A 15 -13.03 9.95 -18.82
CA LYS A 15 -11.69 10.06 -19.41
C LYS A 15 -10.62 10.44 -18.37
N CYS A 16 -11.00 11.10 -17.29
CA CYS A 16 -10.11 11.44 -16.19
C CYS A 16 -9.97 10.32 -15.14
N GLY A 17 -10.63 9.16 -15.34
CA GLY A 17 -10.64 8.05 -14.39
C GLY A 17 -11.36 8.39 -13.06
N TRP A 18 -12.27 9.37 -13.08
CA TRP A 18 -13.02 9.79 -11.89
C TRP A 18 -14.12 8.78 -11.58
N LEU A 19 -14.05 8.21 -10.37
CA LEU A 19 -15.08 7.29 -9.88
C LEU A 19 -16.17 8.05 -9.15
N SER A 20 -17.43 7.68 -9.42
CA SER A 20 -18.57 8.06 -8.60
C SER A 20 -18.64 7.23 -7.31
N LYS A 21 -19.46 7.66 -6.36
CA LYS A 21 -19.72 6.91 -5.14
C LYS A 21 -20.32 5.53 -5.43
N ASP A 22 -21.21 5.45 -6.41
CA ASP A 22 -21.90 4.20 -6.76
C ASP A 22 -20.97 3.22 -7.46
N GLU A 23 -20.12 3.68 -8.39
CA GLU A 23 -19.08 2.84 -9.01
C GLU A 23 -18.11 2.32 -7.96
N PHE A 24 -17.66 3.16 -7.04
CA PHE A 24 -16.75 2.73 -5.98
C PHE A 24 -17.39 1.70 -5.04
N LYS A 25 -18.70 1.85 -4.75
CA LYS A 25 -19.47 0.85 -3.99
C LYS A 25 -19.61 -0.47 -4.73
N GLN A 26 -19.73 -0.46 -6.05
CA GLN A 26 -19.78 -1.67 -6.86
C GLN A 26 -18.41 -2.37 -6.90
N ILE A 27 -17.31 -1.62 -6.99
CA ILE A 27 -15.94 -2.16 -7.01
C ILE A 27 -15.56 -2.71 -5.63
N TYR A 28 -15.90 -1.99 -4.57
CA TYR A 28 -15.65 -2.37 -3.17
C TYR A 28 -16.97 -2.61 -2.42
N PRO A 29 -17.70 -3.70 -2.75
CA PRO A 29 -19.03 -3.96 -2.21
C PRO A 29 -19.00 -4.41 -0.74
N ASP A 30 -20.11 -4.20 -0.05
CA ASP A 30 -20.25 -4.48 1.38
C ASP A 30 -19.92 -5.93 1.75
N ARG A 31 -20.21 -6.89 0.86
CA ARG A 31 -19.91 -8.32 1.06
C ARG A 31 -18.42 -8.65 1.20
N ARG A 32 -17.51 -7.72 0.86
CA ARG A 32 -16.06 -7.90 0.98
C ARG A 32 -15.53 -7.52 2.36
N TYR A 33 -16.32 -6.83 3.16
CA TYR A 33 -15.94 -6.39 4.50
C TYR A 33 -16.40 -7.37 5.57
N ARG A 34 -15.80 -7.29 6.76
CA ARG A 34 -16.25 -8.06 7.91
C ARG A 34 -17.66 -7.61 8.33
N ARG A 35 -18.46 -8.53 8.90
CA ARG A 35 -19.86 -8.27 9.29
C ARG A 35 -20.04 -7.02 10.18
N ASN A 36 -19.08 -6.76 11.07
CA ASN A 36 -19.10 -5.63 12.01
C ASN A 36 -17.91 -4.69 11.74
N GLN A 37 -17.60 -4.47 10.45
CA GLN A 37 -16.48 -3.61 10.08
C GLN A 37 -16.63 -2.21 10.66
N GLN A 38 -15.58 -1.73 11.34
CA GLN A 38 -15.45 -0.36 11.83
C GLN A 38 -14.13 0.24 11.33
N PRO A 39 -14.13 1.44 10.74
CA PRO A 39 -15.30 2.19 10.28
C PRO A 39 -16.16 1.38 9.30
N SER A 40 -17.44 1.74 9.15
CA SER A 40 -18.34 1.02 8.23
C SER A 40 -17.85 1.09 6.78
N PRO A 41 -18.23 0.13 5.90
CA PRO A 41 -17.84 0.17 4.50
C PRO A 41 -18.20 1.48 3.79
N ASP A 42 -19.36 2.06 4.07
CA ASP A 42 -19.77 3.34 3.50
C ASP A 42 -18.92 4.52 4.01
N GLN A 43 -18.54 4.50 5.29
CA GLN A 43 -17.62 5.50 5.85
C GLN A 43 -16.24 5.38 5.21
N LEU A 44 -15.69 4.16 5.06
CA LEU A 44 -14.41 3.93 4.40
C LEU A 44 -14.43 4.47 2.95
N ARG A 45 -15.42 4.07 2.16
CA ARG A 45 -15.56 4.55 0.78
C ARG A 45 -15.70 6.07 0.72
N SER A 46 -16.48 6.66 1.60
CA SER A 46 -16.68 8.12 1.66
C SER A 46 -15.38 8.86 2.00
N THR A 47 -14.61 8.33 2.94
CA THR A 47 -13.32 8.90 3.37
C THR A 47 -12.29 8.88 2.23
N TYR A 48 -12.23 7.79 1.47
CA TYR A 48 -11.16 7.58 0.50
C TYR A 48 -11.52 7.94 -0.95
N LEU A 49 -12.78 8.17 -1.30
CA LEU A 49 -13.19 8.47 -2.69
C LEU A 49 -12.52 9.73 -3.26
N GLY A 50 -12.56 10.83 -2.51
CA GLY A 50 -11.91 12.08 -2.92
C GLY A 50 -10.39 11.92 -3.10
N PRO A 51 -9.66 11.47 -2.06
CA PRO A 51 -8.24 11.15 -2.15
C PRO A 51 -7.88 10.20 -3.30
N LEU A 52 -8.69 9.15 -3.55
CA LEU A 52 -8.50 8.22 -4.66
C LEU A 52 -8.55 8.93 -6.01
N ASN A 53 -9.61 9.69 -6.25
CA ASN A 53 -9.78 10.41 -7.51
C ASN A 53 -8.65 11.42 -7.76
N ILE A 54 -8.19 12.10 -6.71
CA ILE A 54 -7.04 13.02 -6.79
C ILE A 54 -5.75 12.25 -7.13
N ALA A 55 -5.46 11.17 -6.44
CA ALA A 55 -4.27 10.36 -6.66
C ALA A 55 -4.25 9.75 -8.08
N VAL A 56 -5.35 9.17 -8.51
CA VAL A 56 -5.49 8.57 -9.86
C VAL A 56 -5.17 9.60 -10.94
N ARG A 57 -5.70 10.81 -10.82
CA ARG A 57 -5.41 11.90 -11.76
C ARG A 57 -3.97 12.37 -11.69
N LYS A 58 -3.47 12.62 -10.49
CA LYS A 58 -2.09 13.10 -10.23
C LYS A 58 -1.04 12.19 -10.85
N PHE A 59 -1.23 10.88 -10.73
CA PHE A 59 -0.27 9.87 -11.17
C PHE A 59 -0.56 9.27 -12.55
N GLY A 60 -1.54 9.79 -13.28
CA GLY A 60 -1.89 9.31 -14.62
C GLY A 60 -2.38 7.86 -14.64
N LEU A 61 -3.10 7.46 -13.57
CA LEU A 61 -3.72 6.13 -13.44
C LEU A 61 -5.15 6.15 -13.98
N THR A 62 -5.42 6.95 -15.02
CA THR A 62 -6.76 7.27 -15.51
C THR A 62 -7.28 6.33 -16.58
N SER A 63 -6.41 5.50 -17.21
CA SER A 63 -6.90 4.47 -18.11
C SER A 63 -7.64 3.36 -17.35
N PRO A 64 -8.69 2.73 -17.91
CA PRO A 64 -9.42 1.67 -17.21
C PRO A 64 -8.52 0.55 -16.70
N ALA A 65 -7.55 0.08 -17.48
CA ALA A 65 -6.61 -0.95 -17.05
C ALA A 65 -5.77 -0.48 -15.85
N ARG A 66 -5.18 0.73 -15.90
CA ARG A 66 -4.37 1.26 -14.78
C ARG A 66 -5.19 1.44 -13.51
N LEU A 67 -6.40 1.99 -13.64
CA LEU A 67 -7.29 2.19 -12.51
C LEU A 67 -7.72 0.84 -11.90
N ALA A 68 -8.09 -0.13 -12.74
CA ALA A 68 -8.50 -1.46 -12.28
C ALA A 68 -7.37 -2.18 -11.54
N HIS A 69 -6.15 -2.17 -12.08
CA HIS A 69 -5.00 -2.74 -11.39
C HIS A 69 -4.64 -1.98 -10.10
N PHE A 70 -4.72 -0.66 -10.10
CA PHE A 70 -4.50 0.14 -8.90
C PHE A 70 -5.46 -0.25 -7.77
N LEU A 71 -6.75 -0.38 -8.11
CA LEU A 71 -7.78 -0.79 -7.16
C LEU A 71 -7.63 -2.26 -6.75
N GLY A 72 -7.40 -3.17 -7.69
CA GLY A 72 -7.23 -4.59 -7.41
C GLY A 72 -6.03 -4.90 -6.50
N GLN A 73 -4.90 -4.27 -6.76
CA GLN A 73 -3.72 -4.38 -5.89
C GLN A 73 -3.99 -3.77 -4.51
N GLY A 74 -4.58 -2.58 -4.45
CA GLY A 74 -4.90 -1.91 -3.19
C GLY A 74 -5.96 -2.63 -2.35
N ALA A 75 -6.88 -3.34 -2.99
CA ALA A 75 -7.89 -4.15 -2.28
C ALA A 75 -7.25 -5.23 -1.40
N VAL A 76 -6.19 -5.87 -1.90
CA VAL A 76 -5.45 -6.89 -1.14
C VAL A 76 -4.60 -6.24 -0.04
N GLU A 77 -3.81 -5.23 -0.39
CA GLU A 77 -2.85 -4.60 0.51
C GLU A 77 -3.52 -3.86 1.68
N SER A 78 -4.66 -3.22 1.45
CA SER A 78 -5.36 -2.41 2.44
C SER A 78 -6.63 -3.06 3.01
N ALA A 79 -6.88 -4.35 2.72
CA ALA A 79 -8.15 -5.00 3.07
C ALA A 79 -9.36 -4.14 2.71
N TRP A 80 -9.45 -3.70 1.45
CA TRP A 80 -10.49 -2.78 0.93
C TRP A 80 -10.58 -1.47 1.71
N LEU A 81 -9.45 -0.80 1.96
CA LEU A 81 -9.34 0.46 2.71
C LEU A 81 -9.50 0.32 4.23
N ALA A 82 -9.78 -0.87 4.73
CA ALA A 82 -10.00 -1.09 6.16
C ALA A 82 -8.70 -1.09 6.98
N SER A 83 -7.54 -1.28 6.33
CA SER A 83 -6.23 -1.35 6.97
C SER A 83 -5.21 -0.51 6.19
N MET A 84 -5.06 0.73 6.58
CA MET A 84 -4.07 1.64 5.99
C MET A 84 -2.74 1.67 6.76
N GLN A 85 -2.62 0.87 7.79
CA GLN A 85 -1.40 0.66 8.55
C GLN A 85 -1.33 -0.78 9.02
N GLU A 86 -0.14 -1.37 8.90
CA GLU A 86 0.17 -2.63 9.53
C GLU A 86 0.05 -2.49 11.05
N THR A 87 -0.82 -3.30 11.65
CA THR A 87 -1.07 -3.25 13.09
C THR A 87 0.04 -3.95 13.85
N SER A 88 0.12 -3.71 15.16
CA SER A 88 0.92 -4.52 16.05
C SER A 88 0.55 -6.00 15.89
N MET A 89 1.54 -6.85 15.95
CA MET A 89 1.39 -8.27 15.67
C MET A 89 1.36 -9.13 16.92
N ARG A 90 1.35 -8.50 18.12
CA ARG A 90 1.23 -9.25 19.38
C ARG A 90 0.05 -10.21 19.36
N GLY A 91 -1.06 -9.75 18.80
CA GLY A 91 -2.23 -10.56 18.62
C GLY A 91 -2.09 -11.79 17.74
N HIS A 92 -1.00 -11.94 17.03
CA HIS A 92 -0.71 -13.11 16.20
C HIS A 92 0.24 -14.11 16.87
N LEU A 93 0.61 -13.91 18.13
CA LEU A 93 1.59 -14.75 18.81
C LEU A 93 1.00 -15.92 19.57
N GLU A 94 -0.29 -16.14 19.53
CA GLU A 94 -0.89 -17.12 20.45
C GLU A 94 -1.42 -18.41 19.82
N SER A 95 -1.78 -18.60 18.58
CA SER A 95 -2.36 -19.87 18.18
C SER A 95 -1.53 -20.78 17.31
N ASP A 96 -0.66 -20.24 16.61
CA ASP A 96 0.38 -20.97 15.88
C ASP A 96 1.74 -20.42 16.27
N GLY A 97 1.81 -19.93 17.49
CA GLY A 97 2.84 -19.02 17.94
C GLY A 97 2.56 -17.56 17.55
N PHE A 98 1.34 -17.23 17.08
CA PHE A 98 1.02 -15.91 16.54
C PHE A 98 -0.42 -15.46 16.77
N HIS A 99 -1.04 -15.88 17.85
CA HIS A 99 -2.36 -15.36 18.18
C HIS A 99 -2.41 -14.57 19.44
N GLY A 100 -3.17 -13.77 19.51
CA GLY A 100 -3.67 -13.05 20.60
C GLY A 100 -4.66 -12.07 20.08
N THR A 101 -5.38 -11.44 20.92
CA THR A 101 -6.21 -10.33 20.55
C THR A 101 -5.28 -9.24 20.03
N VAL A 102 -5.33 -8.96 18.74
CA VAL A 102 -4.70 -7.74 18.21
C VAL A 102 -5.36 -6.60 18.95
N THR A 103 -4.68 -6.07 19.94
CA THR A 103 -5.04 -4.78 20.46
C THR A 103 -4.91 -3.85 19.26
N ASN A 104 -6.03 -3.33 18.76
CA ASN A 104 -5.95 -2.36 17.69
C ASN A 104 -5.16 -1.16 18.26
N PRO A 105 -3.91 -0.93 17.83
CA PRO A 105 -3.14 0.19 18.37
C PRO A 105 -3.86 1.51 18.18
N ALA A 106 -4.73 1.55 17.19
CA ALA A 106 -5.61 2.67 16.93
C ALA A 106 -6.59 2.98 18.06
N SER A 107 -6.94 2.01 18.91
CA SER A 107 -7.81 2.29 20.07
C SER A 107 -7.12 3.04 21.19
N GLU A 108 -5.80 3.11 21.18
CA GLU A 108 -4.98 3.71 22.22
C GLU A 108 -4.48 5.11 21.86
N VAL A 109 -4.73 5.54 20.62
CA VAL A 109 -4.36 6.86 20.13
C VAL A 109 -5.61 7.56 19.59
N PRO A 110 -5.84 8.83 19.91
CA PRO A 110 -7.01 9.59 19.42
C PRO A 110 -7.13 9.58 17.88
N GLU A 111 -6.02 9.55 17.17
CA GLU A 111 -5.98 9.38 15.72
C GLU A 111 -6.01 7.90 15.36
N SER A 112 -7.09 7.26 15.64
CA SER A 112 -7.27 5.80 15.59
C SER A 112 -6.90 5.14 14.25
N THR A 113 -6.98 5.86 13.14
CA THR A 113 -6.63 5.36 11.80
C THR A 113 -5.12 5.33 11.54
N LEU A 114 -4.32 5.99 12.36
CA LEU A 114 -2.88 6.14 12.19
C LEU A 114 -2.06 5.08 12.92
N GLY A 115 -2.67 4.40 13.91
CA GLY A 115 -1.99 3.50 14.83
C GLY A 115 -1.11 4.24 15.83
N HIS A 116 -0.43 3.50 16.69
CA HIS A 116 0.44 4.07 17.69
C HIS A 116 1.86 4.29 17.16
N TRP A 117 2.59 5.18 17.82
CA TRP A 117 4.01 5.35 17.61
C TRP A 117 4.80 4.16 18.16
N TYR A 118 5.94 3.90 17.56
CA TYR A 118 6.91 3.00 18.17
C TYR A 118 7.25 3.45 19.59
N GLY A 119 7.22 2.47 20.52
CA GLY A 119 7.52 2.71 21.94
C GLY A 119 6.35 3.19 22.78
N GLN A 120 5.19 3.48 22.20
CA GLN A 120 3.97 3.73 22.97
C GLN A 120 3.47 2.47 23.67
N ILE A 121 3.71 1.31 23.07
CA ILE A 121 3.41 -0.02 23.64
C ILE A 121 4.67 -0.89 23.56
N PRO A 122 5.70 -0.62 24.38
CA PRO A 122 6.98 -1.30 24.25
C PRO A 122 6.92 -2.81 24.46
N THR A 123 6.00 -3.28 25.30
CA THR A 123 5.81 -4.71 25.58
C THR A 123 5.14 -5.46 24.43
N GLU A 124 4.43 -4.76 23.59
CA GLU A 124 3.74 -5.31 22.42
C GLU A 124 4.60 -5.26 21.17
N ASP A 125 5.14 -4.09 20.88
CA ASP A 125 5.79 -3.80 19.61
C ASP A 125 7.16 -4.46 19.47
N ASP A 126 8.01 -4.28 20.47
CA ASP A 126 9.42 -4.61 20.39
C ASP A 126 9.70 -6.13 20.27
N PRO A 127 9.09 -6.99 21.11
CA PRO A 127 9.29 -8.43 21.03
C PRO A 127 8.83 -9.02 19.70
N TRP A 128 7.72 -8.51 19.15
CA TRP A 128 7.18 -9.08 17.93
C TRP A 128 8.07 -8.79 16.73
N PHE A 129 8.54 -7.57 16.54
CA PHE A 129 9.36 -7.22 15.39
C PHE A 129 10.76 -7.81 15.44
N ARG A 130 11.23 -8.22 16.60
CA ARG A 130 12.50 -8.91 16.79
C ARG A 130 12.39 -10.42 16.69
N SER A 131 11.21 -10.98 16.90
CA SER A 131 11.02 -12.43 16.86
C SER A 131 11.11 -12.98 15.43
N VAL A 132 11.48 -14.23 15.33
CA VAL A 132 11.38 -14.97 14.07
C VAL A 132 9.91 -15.13 13.69
N LYS A 133 9.57 -14.77 12.45
CA LYS A 133 8.19 -14.83 11.95
C LYS A 133 8.10 -15.68 10.73
N PHE A 134 6.94 -16.28 10.57
CA PHE A 134 6.54 -17.01 9.37
C PHE A 134 5.23 -16.40 8.86
N ASN A 135 5.12 -16.26 7.54
CA ASN A 135 3.85 -15.87 6.94
C ASN A 135 2.86 -17.05 6.93
N SER A 136 1.64 -16.82 6.45
CA SER A 136 0.61 -17.85 6.31
C SER A 136 1.00 -19.06 5.43
N HIS A 137 2.07 -18.94 4.65
CA HIS A 137 2.62 -19.99 3.81
C HIS A 137 3.86 -20.69 4.42
N GLY A 138 4.13 -20.44 5.70
CA GLY A 138 5.28 -21.04 6.39
C GLY A 138 6.65 -20.48 5.98
N VAL A 139 6.69 -19.37 5.24
CA VAL A 139 7.94 -18.74 4.84
C VAL A 139 8.43 -17.81 5.93
N ARG A 140 9.69 -17.95 6.32
CA ARG A 140 10.34 -17.09 7.32
C ARG A 140 10.44 -15.66 6.81
N VAL A 141 9.80 -14.72 7.51
CA VAL A 141 9.81 -13.28 7.20
C VAL A 141 10.66 -12.46 8.17
N THR A 142 11.46 -13.10 8.99
CA THR A 142 12.39 -12.46 9.89
C THR A 142 13.40 -11.63 9.11
N GLY A 143 13.67 -10.45 9.59
CA GLY A 143 14.56 -9.51 8.93
C GLY A 143 13.92 -8.75 7.78
N SER A 144 12.61 -8.91 7.53
CA SER A 144 11.90 -8.07 6.56
C SER A 144 11.87 -6.62 6.97
N TYR A 145 12.02 -6.36 8.25
CA TYR A 145 11.96 -5.04 8.87
C TYR A 145 13.29 -4.61 9.49
N ASP A 146 14.19 -5.54 9.82
CA ASP A 146 15.48 -5.24 10.42
C ASP A 146 16.58 -5.27 9.36
N TRP A 147 17.41 -4.23 9.31
CA TRP A 147 18.50 -4.07 8.34
C TRP A 147 18.10 -4.37 6.89
N ARG A 148 16.86 -4.04 6.55
CA ARG A 148 16.32 -4.12 5.19
C ARG A 148 15.59 -2.83 4.84
N ASN A 149 15.49 -2.54 3.55
CA ASN A 149 14.80 -1.36 3.05
C ASN A 149 15.28 -0.07 3.75
N GLY A 150 16.59 0.02 4.03
CA GLY A 150 17.21 1.17 4.68
C GLY A 150 17.04 1.26 6.19
N ASN A 151 16.35 0.32 6.83
CA ASN A 151 16.21 0.28 8.29
C ASN A 151 17.55 -0.03 8.94
N CYS A 152 17.98 0.78 9.92
CA CYS A 152 19.27 0.65 10.58
C CYS A 152 19.26 1.03 12.07
N ASP A 153 18.20 1.61 12.56
CA ASP A 153 18.02 1.89 13.97
C ASP A 153 17.08 0.85 14.61
N ARG A 154 17.24 0.59 15.89
CA ARG A 154 16.49 -0.41 16.64
C ARG A 154 14.97 -0.30 16.46
N GLU A 155 14.48 0.91 16.25
CA GLU A 155 13.06 1.25 16.20
C GLU A 155 12.50 1.26 14.77
N ASP A 156 13.34 1.12 13.77
CA ASP A 156 12.95 1.33 12.38
C ASP A 156 11.92 0.32 11.87
N SER A 157 11.99 -0.92 12.34
CA SER A 157 11.03 -1.94 11.96
C SER A 157 9.60 -1.55 12.31
N GLN A 158 9.40 -0.93 13.47
CA GLN A 158 8.10 -0.41 13.90
C GLN A 158 7.79 0.94 13.26
N LYS A 159 8.77 1.82 13.27
CA LYS A 159 8.62 3.19 12.78
C LYS A 159 8.24 3.21 11.30
N PHE A 160 8.84 2.33 10.49
CA PHE A 160 8.65 2.25 9.05
C PHE A 160 7.90 1.00 8.61
N ARG A 161 6.95 0.54 9.44
CA ARG A 161 6.02 -0.53 9.08
C ARG A 161 5.18 -0.17 7.85
N GLY A 162 4.54 -1.16 7.23
CA GLY A 162 3.70 -0.96 6.07
C GLY A 162 2.55 0.02 6.33
N ARG A 163 2.44 1.06 5.50
CA ARG A 163 1.36 2.04 5.55
C ARG A 163 0.89 2.46 4.17
N GLY A 164 -0.35 2.93 4.14
CA GLY A 164 -1.00 3.41 2.92
C GLY A 164 -1.56 2.30 2.04
N PHE A 165 -2.12 2.72 0.94
CA PHE A 165 -2.87 1.84 0.01
C PHE A 165 -2.02 0.76 -0.69
N LYS A 166 -0.69 0.90 -0.66
CA LYS A 166 0.29 -0.05 -1.20
C LYS A 166 1.29 -0.54 -0.16
N GLN A 167 1.00 -0.32 1.12
CA GLN A 167 1.84 -0.78 2.23
C GLN A 167 3.32 -0.39 2.07
N LEU A 168 3.56 0.93 1.91
CA LEU A 168 4.91 1.49 1.86
C LEU A 168 5.68 1.08 3.13
N THR A 169 6.81 0.38 2.98
CA THR A 169 7.54 -0.25 4.09
C THR A 169 9.04 0.04 4.00
N GLY A 170 9.66 0.35 5.13
CA GLY A 170 11.11 0.56 5.26
C GLY A 170 11.55 2.01 5.07
N ARG A 171 12.59 2.39 5.83
CA ARG A 171 13.09 3.78 5.88
C ARG A 171 13.44 4.34 4.50
N SER A 172 14.04 3.55 3.60
CA SER A 172 14.40 4.02 2.27
C SER A 172 13.19 4.40 1.42
N ASN A 173 12.16 3.54 1.39
CA ASN A 173 10.94 3.84 0.64
C ASN A 173 10.19 5.04 1.22
N TYR A 174 10.23 5.20 2.55
CA TYR A 174 9.70 6.40 3.20
C TYR A 174 10.52 7.64 2.84
N ALA A 175 11.86 7.54 2.78
CA ALA A 175 12.73 8.65 2.40
C ALA A 175 12.44 9.14 0.97
N ASP A 176 12.25 8.22 0.04
CA ASP A 176 11.91 8.54 -1.34
C ASP A 176 10.56 9.27 -1.43
N TYR A 177 9.55 8.78 -0.69
CA TYR A 177 8.27 9.45 -0.63
C TYR A 177 8.34 10.81 0.09
N TRP A 178 9.08 10.93 1.21
CA TRP A 178 9.29 12.21 1.92
C TRP A 178 9.98 13.25 1.05
N THR A 179 10.99 12.82 0.29
CA THR A 179 11.69 13.67 -0.68
C THR A 179 10.75 14.10 -1.81
N PHE A 180 9.98 13.18 -2.35
CA PHE A 180 8.96 13.47 -3.36
C PHE A 180 7.92 14.49 -2.87
N LYS A 181 7.51 14.41 -1.61
CA LYS A 181 6.58 15.36 -0.97
C LYS A 181 7.24 16.70 -0.60
N GLY A 182 8.57 16.81 -0.68
CA GLY A 182 9.31 17.97 -0.20
C GLY A 182 9.31 18.12 1.33
N TRP A 183 9.05 17.04 2.06
CA TRP A 183 9.06 17.05 3.53
C TRP A 183 10.45 16.90 4.13
N ILE A 184 11.40 16.33 3.37
CA ILE A 184 12.83 16.35 3.65
C ILE A 184 13.59 16.76 2.40
N LEU A 185 14.77 17.33 2.60
CA LEU A 185 15.67 17.68 1.52
C LEU A 185 16.66 16.53 1.30
N SER A 186 16.92 16.17 0.04
CA SER A 186 17.90 15.14 -0.30
C SER A 186 19.33 15.44 0.19
N ALA A 187 19.64 16.70 0.45
CA ALA A 187 20.92 17.11 1.03
C ALA A 187 21.07 16.79 2.53
N THR A 188 19.99 16.41 3.22
CA THR A 188 20.03 16.13 4.67
C THR A 188 20.44 14.70 5.00
N PHE A 189 20.58 13.83 4.02
CA PHE A 189 20.97 12.44 4.18
C PHE A 189 21.80 11.95 2.99
N THR A 190 22.44 10.81 3.14
CA THR A 190 23.21 10.21 2.05
C THR A 190 22.30 9.25 1.27
N ALA A 191 22.09 9.53 -0.01
CA ALA A 191 21.35 8.61 -0.89
C ALA A 191 21.99 7.21 -0.83
N SER A 192 21.16 6.17 -0.83
CA SER A 192 21.62 4.77 -0.76
C SER A 192 22.51 4.44 0.46
N TRP A 193 22.20 5.00 1.65
CA TRP A 193 22.96 4.68 2.88
C TRP A 193 23.02 3.18 3.19
N TRP A 194 22.06 2.39 2.69
CA TRP A 194 22.05 0.93 2.82
C TRP A 194 23.15 0.22 2.04
N THR A 195 23.92 0.94 1.22
CA THR A 195 25.13 0.41 0.56
C THR A 195 26.40 0.67 1.37
N ASP A 196 26.30 1.28 2.55
CA ASP A 196 27.42 1.43 3.48
C ASP A 196 27.88 0.04 3.97
N SER A 197 29.19 -0.18 4.02
CA SER A 197 29.74 -1.46 4.49
C SER A 197 29.34 -1.77 5.93
N ALA A 198 29.25 -0.75 6.76
CA ALA A 198 28.79 -0.90 8.15
C ALA A 198 27.29 -1.21 8.22
N TYR A 199 26.47 -0.67 7.32
CA TYR A 199 25.06 -1.08 7.20
C TYR A 199 24.94 -2.57 6.87
N ILE A 200 25.70 -3.05 5.89
CA ILE A 200 25.72 -4.46 5.49
C ILE A 200 26.19 -5.36 6.64
N ALA A 201 27.11 -4.88 7.45
CA ALA A 201 27.61 -5.56 8.65
C ALA A 201 26.70 -5.41 9.89
N HIS A 202 25.53 -4.75 9.76
CA HIS A 202 24.62 -4.44 10.85
C HIS A 202 25.25 -3.63 11.99
N ASN A 203 26.19 -2.76 11.66
CA ASN A 203 26.92 -1.91 12.61
C ASN A 203 26.51 -0.44 12.48
N ARG A 204 25.51 -0.03 13.24
CA ARG A 204 24.97 1.33 13.17
C ARG A 204 26.00 2.42 13.50
N SER A 205 26.83 2.18 14.50
CA SER A 205 27.85 3.14 14.94
C SER A 205 29.01 3.31 13.98
N GLY A 206 29.25 2.32 13.13
CA GLY A 206 30.30 2.36 12.11
C GLY A 206 29.86 3.00 10.79
N MET A 207 28.58 3.35 10.63
CA MET A 207 28.07 3.94 9.40
C MET A 207 28.66 5.33 9.15
N THR A 208 29.18 5.51 7.96
CA THR A 208 29.68 6.81 7.44
C THR A 208 28.60 7.52 6.64
N LYS A 209 27.64 6.78 6.08
CA LYS A 209 26.51 7.33 5.36
C LYS A 209 25.35 7.61 6.31
N THR A 210 24.80 8.82 6.21
CA THR A 210 23.71 9.30 7.07
C THR A 210 22.36 8.83 6.55
N PRO A 211 21.58 8.05 7.32
CA PRO A 211 20.21 7.69 6.98
C PRO A 211 19.27 8.89 6.95
N ALA A 212 18.19 8.78 6.18
CA ALA A 212 17.19 9.84 6.10
C ALA A 212 16.53 10.14 7.45
N PRO A 213 16.46 11.41 7.87
CA PRO A 213 15.85 11.84 9.14
C PRO A 213 14.33 11.98 8.97
N ILE A 214 13.59 10.88 9.04
CA ILE A 214 12.15 10.88 8.87
C ILE A 214 11.47 10.98 10.23
N ASP A 215 10.64 11.98 10.36
CA ASP A 215 9.68 12.16 11.45
C ASP A 215 8.26 11.77 10.99
N ALA A 216 7.35 11.62 11.94
CA ALA A 216 5.92 11.41 11.70
C ALA A 216 5.56 10.41 10.56
N PRO A 217 6.14 9.20 10.51
CA PRO A 217 5.92 8.25 9.42
C PRO A 217 4.45 7.80 9.31
N GLN A 218 3.66 7.91 10.39
CA GLN A 218 2.21 7.64 10.38
C GLN A 218 1.43 8.55 9.45
N ARG A 219 1.98 9.68 9.01
CA ARG A 219 1.35 10.56 8.01
C ARG A 219 0.99 9.84 6.71
N VAL A 220 1.66 8.74 6.37
CA VAL A 220 1.33 7.90 5.21
C VAL A 220 -0.05 7.25 5.35
N ALA A 221 -0.52 6.98 6.56
CA ALA A 221 -1.82 6.36 6.80
C ALA A 221 -3.00 7.36 6.69
N LEU A 222 -2.75 8.66 6.66
CA LEU A 222 -3.80 9.66 6.41
C LEU A 222 -4.43 9.44 5.02
N PRO A 223 -5.74 9.65 4.86
CA PRO A 223 -6.46 9.33 3.63
C PRO A 223 -5.80 9.85 2.36
N GLU A 224 -5.41 11.10 2.33
CA GLU A 224 -4.76 11.75 1.18
C GLU A 224 -3.39 11.14 0.89
N ASN A 225 -2.58 10.96 1.92
CA ASN A 225 -1.22 10.44 1.77
C ASN A 225 -1.21 8.95 1.48
N SER A 226 -2.18 8.20 1.97
CA SER A 226 -2.26 6.75 1.72
C SER A 226 -2.50 6.42 0.25
N LEU A 227 -3.37 7.15 -0.42
CA LEU A 227 -3.63 7.00 -1.84
C LEU A 227 -2.50 7.65 -2.68
N ASP A 228 -1.99 8.79 -2.24
CA ASP A 228 -0.87 9.50 -2.88
C ASP A 228 0.41 8.64 -2.88
N SER A 229 0.77 8.03 -1.76
CA SER A 229 1.93 7.12 -1.66
C SER A 229 1.77 5.88 -2.53
N GLY A 230 0.54 5.36 -2.66
CA GLY A 230 0.24 4.26 -3.56
C GLY A 230 0.47 4.62 -5.04
N GLY A 231 0.01 5.79 -5.46
CA GLY A 231 0.25 6.31 -6.81
C GLY A 231 1.73 6.61 -7.07
N PHE A 232 2.41 7.23 -6.10
CA PHE A 232 3.86 7.44 -6.13
C PHE A 232 4.62 6.13 -6.32
N TYR A 233 4.31 5.11 -5.52
CA TYR A 233 4.96 3.81 -5.59
C TYR A 233 4.86 3.17 -6.98
N LEU A 234 3.68 3.18 -7.58
CA LEU A 234 3.48 2.60 -8.91
C LEU A 234 4.16 3.38 -10.05
N ARG A 235 4.27 4.70 -9.93
CA ARG A 235 4.74 5.54 -11.03
C ARG A 235 6.22 5.90 -10.95
N PHE A 236 6.74 6.09 -9.76
CA PHE A 236 8.11 6.56 -9.55
C PHE A 236 9.01 5.48 -8.97
N GLU A 237 8.54 4.77 -7.96
CA GLU A 237 9.33 3.73 -7.30
C GLU A 237 9.41 2.46 -8.14
N LYS A 238 8.30 2.05 -8.75
CA LYS A 238 8.19 0.82 -9.54
C LYS A 238 7.66 1.09 -10.97
N PRO A 239 8.37 1.87 -11.80
CA PRO A 239 7.85 2.26 -13.12
C PRO A 239 7.60 1.09 -14.08
N LYS A 240 8.22 -0.08 -13.86
CA LYS A 240 7.95 -1.31 -14.62
C LYS A 240 6.51 -1.80 -14.43
N VAL A 241 5.92 -1.57 -13.27
CA VAL A 241 4.54 -1.98 -12.97
C VAL A 241 3.55 -1.41 -13.99
N THR A 242 3.63 -0.11 -14.26
CA THR A 242 2.75 0.53 -15.24
C THR A 242 2.97 0.01 -16.67
N ARG A 243 4.19 -0.39 -17.03
CA ARG A 243 4.45 -1.01 -18.34
C ARG A 243 3.75 -2.36 -18.47
N HIS A 244 3.76 -3.20 -17.42
CA HIS A 244 3.02 -4.45 -17.41
C HIS A 244 1.51 -4.21 -17.49
N ILE A 245 0.99 -3.23 -16.74
CA ILE A 245 -0.43 -2.88 -16.77
C ILE A 245 -0.86 -2.39 -18.14
N ASP A 246 -0.04 -1.60 -18.82
CA ASP A 246 -0.36 -1.04 -20.16
C ASP A 246 -0.46 -2.11 -21.26
N MET A 247 0.01 -3.33 -21.00
CA MET A 247 -0.18 -4.49 -21.89
C MET A 247 -1.54 -5.19 -21.69
N ASP A 248 -2.26 -4.83 -20.63
CA ASP A 248 -3.55 -5.43 -20.31
C ASP A 248 -4.71 -4.75 -21.06
N SER A 249 -5.74 -5.53 -21.35
CA SER A 249 -6.98 -5.01 -21.93
C SER A 249 -7.73 -4.15 -20.91
N PRO A 250 -8.38 -3.05 -21.34
CA PRO A 250 -9.30 -2.31 -20.50
C PRO A 250 -10.53 -3.14 -20.08
N GLN A 251 -10.92 -4.10 -20.92
CA GLN A 251 -12.07 -4.99 -20.68
C GLN A 251 -11.61 -6.31 -20.04
N PRO A 252 -12.49 -6.96 -19.23
CA PRO A 252 -12.22 -8.32 -18.78
C PRO A 252 -12.03 -9.29 -19.96
N ALA A 253 -11.10 -10.21 -19.80
CA ALA A 253 -10.82 -11.22 -20.83
C ALA A 253 -12.00 -12.21 -20.97
N THR A 254 -12.43 -12.46 -22.23
CA THR A 254 -13.52 -13.40 -22.55
C THR A 254 -13.00 -14.70 -23.17
N SER A 255 -12.06 -14.64 -24.10
CA SER A 255 -11.45 -15.82 -24.69
C SER A 255 -10.44 -16.48 -23.75
N ASP A 256 -10.18 -17.78 -23.95
CA ASP A 256 -9.21 -18.50 -23.09
C ASP A 256 -7.79 -17.97 -23.30
N LEU A 257 -7.43 -17.55 -24.49
CA LEU A 257 -6.15 -16.94 -24.79
C LEU A 257 -5.98 -15.61 -24.04
N ASP A 258 -6.99 -14.75 -24.07
CA ASP A 258 -6.96 -13.47 -23.36
C ASP A 258 -6.94 -13.68 -21.86
N LYS A 259 -7.66 -14.67 -21.34
CA LYS A 259 -7.62 -15.04 -19.91
C LYS A 259 -6.22 -15.51 -19.50
N GLN A 260 -5.52 -16.26 -20.34
CA GLN A 260 -4.15 -16.69 -20.09
C GLN A 260 -3.21 -15.48 -20.04
N LYS A 261 -3.32 -14.57 -21.00
CA LYS A 261 -2.56 -13.32 -21.05
C LYS A 261 -2.81 -12.45 -19.81
N GLU A 262 -4.07 -12.27 -19.44
CA GLU A 262 -4.46 -11.48 -18.27
C GLU A 262 -3.93 -12.07 -16.96
N ARG A 263 -3.89 -13.42 -16.82
CA ARG A 263 -3.26 -14.10 -15.70
C ARG A 263 -1.76 -13.82 -15.64
N GLN A 264 -1.08 -13.88 -16.77
CA GLN A 264 0.35 -13.59 -16.83
C GLN A 264 0.64 -12.15 -16.45
N ILE A 265 -0.10 -11.19 -16.98
CA ILE A 265 0.04 -9.77 -16.64
C ILE A 265 -0.19 -9.54 -15.14
N SER A 266 -1.21 -10.17 -14.56
CA SER A 266 -1.48 -10.05 -13.11
C SER A 266 -0.30 -10.57 -12.25
N ARG A 267 0.32 -11.68 -12.67
CA ARG A 267 1.54 -12.19 -12.01
C ARG A 267 2.70 -11.22 -12.14
N ASP A 268 2.96 -10.72 -13.35
CA ASP A 268 4.06 -9.79 -13.62
C ASP A 268 3.91 -8.49 -12.83
N VAL A 269 2.68 -7.96 -12.76
CA VAL A 269 2.33 -6.78 -11.94
C VAL A 269 2.57 -7.07 -10.46
N THR A 270 2.09 -8.20 -9.96
CA THR A 270 2.25 -8.61 -8.56
C THR A 270 3.72 -8.79 -8.21
N TYR A 271 4.46 -9.47 -9.06
CA TYR A 271 5.90 -9.68 -8.88
C TYR A 271 6.68 -8.37 -8.88
N ALA A 272 6.36 -7.46 -9.81
CA ALA A 272 7.02 -6.15 -9.89
C ALA A 272 6.75 -5.28 -8.65
N ILE A 273 5.60 -5.46 -7.98
CA ILE A 273 5.25 -4.76 -6.75
C ILE A 273 5.93 -5.39 -5.53
N ASN A 274 5.80 -6.71 -5.37
CA ASN A 274 6.10 -7.41 -4.11
C ASN A 274 7.39 -8.24 -4.15
N GLY A 275 8.01 -8.41 -5.32
CA GLY A 275 9.14 -9.34 -5.49
C GLY A 275 8.75 -10.83 -5.46
N GLY A 276 7.46 -11.13 -5.52
CA GLY A 276 6.87 -12.46 -5.54
C GLY A 276 5.46 -12.42 -6.12
N ASP A 277 4.86 -13.58 -6.36
CA ASP A 277 3.53 -13.71 -6.96
C ASP A 277 2.43 -14.07 -5.94
N ILE A 278 2.62 -13.74 -4.69
CA ILE A 278 1.67 -14.02 -3.60
C ILE A 278 0.33 -13.31 -3.86
N ASP A 279 -0.77 -14.07 -3.76
CA ASP A 279 -2.14 -13.58 -3.97
C ASP A 279 -2.40 -12.97 -5.37
N TRP A 280 -1.62 -13.30 -6.40
CA TRP A 280 -1.80 -12.77 -7.75
C TRP A 280 -3.20 -13.08 -8.33
N ASP A 281 -3.74 -14.25 -8.05
CA ASP A 281 -5.07 -14.69 -8.48
C ASP A 281 -6.18 -13.86 -7.83
N ARG A 282 -6.06 -13.60 -6.54
CA ARG A 282 -6.95 -12.74 -5.79
C ARG A 282 -6.93 -11.29 -6.30
N ARG A 283 -5.73 -10.78 -6.60
CA ARG A 283 -5.53 -9.46 -7.21
C ARG A 283 -6.15 -9.38 -8.60
N LEU A 284 -6.04 -10.47 -9.38
CA LEU A 284 -6.68 -10.59 -10.67
C LEU A 284 -8.20 -10.52 -10.58
N ASP A 285 -8.82 -11.26 -9.64
CA ASP A 285 -10.27 -11.26 -9.45
C ASP A 285 -10.80 -9.85 -9.12
N PHE A 286 -10.07 -9.10 -8.27
CA PHE A 286 -10.46 -7.73 -7.96
C PHE A 286 -10.22 -6.77 -9.14
N THR A 287 -9.16 -6.97 -9.89
CA THR A 287 -8.89 -6.20 -11.12
C THR A 287 -9.99 -6.42 -12.15
N ARG A 288 -10.43 -7.67 -12.37
CA ARG A 288 -11.55 -8.01 -13.26
C ARG A 288 -12.85 -7.36 -12.81
N SER A 289 -13.19 -7.49 -11.53
CA SER A 289 -14.38 -6.85 -10.96
C SER A 289 -14.37 -5.33 -11.13
N ALA A 290 -13.20 -4.70 -11.04
CA ALA A 290 -13.05 -3.28 -11.29
C ALA A 290 -13.23 -2.96 -12.79
N LYS A 291 -12.63 -3.74 -13.71
CA LYS A 291 -12.80 -3.57 -15.15
C LYS A 291 -14.27 -3.63 -15.58
N GLU A 292 -15.06 -4.56 -15.03
CA GLU A 292 -16.49 -4.70 -15.32
C GLU A 292 -17.30 -3.42 -15.04
N ILE A 293 -16.83 -2.59 -14.11
CA ILE A 293 -17.53 -1.37 -13.71
C ILE A 293 -17.02 -0.13 -14.46
N ILE A 294 -15.70 -0.04 -14.70
CA ILE A 294 -15.06 1.19 -15.20
C ILE A 294 -14.82 1.21 -16.71
N SER A 295 -14.99 0.10 -17.43
CA SER A 295 -14.75 0.01 -18.88
C SER A 295 -15.97 0.22 -19.75
#